data_85ca77151a134e406e1eecf3906496ac
#
_entry.id   85ca77151a134e406e1eecf3906496ac
#
_cell.length_a   1.000
_cell.length_b   1.000
_cell.length_c   1.000
_cell.angle_alpha   90.00
_cell.angle_beta   90.00
_cell.angle_gamma   90.00
#
_symmetry.space_group_name_H-M   'P 1'
#
loop_
_entity.id
_entity.type
_entity.pdbx_description
1 polymer ?
#
loop_
_entity_poly.entity_id
_entity_poly.type
_entity_poly.pdbx_seq_one_letter_code
_entity_poly.pdbx_strand_id
1 'polypeptide(L)'
;MLEEQVKEAKQMVEESDIKYDEVARKLAMVEDDCKRAEERAETGENKIVDLEEELRVIGENLKALEVAEEKAQQREEEYKKQVKTLFEKLKNAESRYEFSNNNKTAVIHKCA
;
A
#
# COMPACT_ATOMS: atom_id res chain seq x y z
N MET A 1 -58.40 54.95 19.75
CA MET A 1 -58.60 53.94 18.65
C MET A 1 -57.54 54.02 17.59
N LEU A 2 -57.33 55.14 16.96
CA LEU A 2 -56.26 55.30 15.96
C LEU A 2 -54.89 55.16 16.58
N GLU A 3 -54.66 55.63 17.80
CA GLU A 3 -53.40 55.50 18.51
C GLU A 3 -53.04 54.05 18.82
N GLU A 4 -54.00 53.22 19.19
CA GLU A 4 -53.80 51.80 19.44
C GLU A 4 -53.48 51.02 18.18
N GLN A 5 -54.15 51.34 17.08
CA GLN A 5 -53.85 50.72 15.77
C GLN A 5 -52.45 51.05 15.29
N VAL A 6 -51.98 52.26 15.48
CA VAL A 6 -50.64 52.68 15.15
C VAL A 6 -49.61 51.96 16.02
N LYS A 7 -49.89 51.81 17.33
CA LYS A 7 -49.02 51.02 18.24
C LYS A 7 -48.91 49.56 17.81
N GLU A 8 -50.04 48.94 17.48
CA GLU A 8 -50.03 47.55 17.04
C GLU A 8 -49.25 47.39 15.72
N ALA A 9 -49.44 48.30 14.77
CA ALA A 9 -48.68 48.30 13.53
C ALA A 9 -47.19 48.43 13.73
N LYS A 10 -46.76 49.34 14.60
CA LYS A 10 -45.34 49.51 14.97
C LYS A 10 -44.79 48.28 15.63
N GLN A 11 -45.57 47.64 16.50
CA GLN A 11 -45.17 46.40 17.17
C GLN A 11 -44.97 45.26 16.20
N MET A 12 -45.84 45.12 15.23
CA MET A 12 -45.73 44.14 14.15
C MET A 12 -44.49 44.34 13.31
N VAL A 13 -44.16 45.60 12.98
CA VAL A 13 -42.93 45.93 12.24
C VAL A 13 -41.71 45.57 13.03
N GLU A 14 -41.65 45.90 14.31
CA GLU A 14 -40.53 45.57 15.17
C GLU A 14 -40.32 44.04 15.31
N GLU A 15 -41.42 43.29 15.52
CA GLU A 15 -41.37 41.82 15.58
C GLU A 15 -40.90 41.20 14.26
N SER A 16 -41.37 41.74 13.13
CA SER A 16 -40.97 41.30 11.80
C SER A 16 -39.46 41.57 11.55
N ASP A 17 -38.98 42.74 11.98
CA ASP A 17 -37.56 43.10 11.87
C ASP A 17 -36.66 42.17 12.71
N ILE A 18 -37.10 41.86 13.93
CA ILE A 18 -36.36 40.91 14.80
C ILE A 18 -36.31 39.51 14.17
N LYS A 19 -37.44 39.05 13.63
CA LYS A 19 -37.52 37.75 12.94
C LYS A 19 -36.66 37.72 11.68
N TYR A 20 -36.67 38.80 10.92
CA TYR A 20 -35.84 38.93 9.74
C TYR A 20 -34.36 38.83 10.11
N ASP A 21 -33.92 39.55 11.11
CA ASP A 21 -32.54 39.54 11.57
C ASP A 21 -32.12 38.16 12.10
N GLU A 22 -33.01 37.47 12.82
CA GLU A 22 -32.74 36.10 13.29
C GLU A 22 -32.58 35.13 12.13
N VAL A 23 -33.47 35.20 11.15
CA VAL A 23 -33.43 34.34 9.94
C VAL A 23 -32.18 34.65 9.13
N ALA A 24 -31.84 35.93 8.96
CA ALA A 24 -30.64 36.35 8.24
C ALA A 24 -29.36 35.80 8.91
N ARG A 25 -29.30 35.83 10.23
CA ARG A 25 -28.17 35.27 10.99
C ARG A 25 -28.09 33.73 10.85
N LYS A 26 -29.22 33.06 10.97
CA LYS A 26 -29.29 31.62 10.77
C LYS A 26 -28.88 31.21 9.37
N LEU A 27 -29.34 31.96 8.36
CA LEU A 27 -28.96 31.73 6.98
C LEU A 27 -27.46 31.86 6.77
N ALA A 28 -26.85 32.92 7.31
CA ALA A 28 -25.41 33.11 7.24
C ALA A 28 -24.65 31.96 7.90
N MET A 29 -25.13 31.48 9.05
CA MET A 29 -24.51 30.33 9.74
C MET A 29 -24.62 29.04 8.93
N VAL A 30 -25.80 28.79 8.34
CA VAL A 30 -26.01 27.60 7.51
C VAL A 30 -25.18 27.66 6.23
N GLU A 31 -25.07 28.82 5.62
CA GLU A 31 -24.21 29.03 4.45
C GLU A 31 -22.74 28.75 4.77
N ASP A 32 -22.24 29.23 5.92
CA ASP A 32 -20.89 28.94 6.37
C ASP A 32 -20.67 27.47 6.67
N ASP A 33 -21.63 26.82 7.32
CA ASP A 33 -21.59 25.39 7.60
C ASP A 33 -21.57 24.57 6.31
N CYS A 34 -22.40 24.97 5.36
CA CYS A 34 -22.46 24.33 4.05
C CYS A 34 -21.12 24.45 3.31
N LYS A 35 -20.53 25.64 3.33
CA LYS A 35 -19.24 25.92 2.72
C LYS A 35 -18.13 25.07 3.33
N ARG A 36 -18.10 24.96 4.65
CA ARG A 36 -17.14 24.13 5.37
C ARG A 36 -17.34 22.64 5.06
N ALA A 37 -18.58 22.19 4.96
CA ALA A 37 -18.90 20.83 4.58
C ALA A 37 -18.44 20.51 3.16
N GLU A 38 -18.63 21.42 2.22
CA GLU A 38 -18.15 21.28 0.83
C GLU A 38 -16.63 21.21 0.77
N GLU A 39 -15.93 22.07 1.51
CA GLU A 39 -14.46 22.05 1.59
C GLU A 39 -13.95 20.74 2.18
N ARG A 40 -14.61 20.22 3.21
CA ARG A 40 -14.27 18.93 3.81
C ARG A 40 -14.50 17.77 2.86
N ALA A 41 -15.60 17.82 2.11
CA ALA A 41 -15.90 16.81 1.10
C ALA A 41 -14.86 16.82 -0.02
N GLU A 42 -14.46 17.99 -0.50
CA GLU A 42 -13.42 18.15 -1.53
C GLU A 42 -12.07 17.62 -1.03
N THR A 43 -11.69 17.99 0.19
CA THR A 43 -10.46 17.48 0.81
C THR A 43 -10.49 15.97 0.94
N GLY A 44 -11.64 15.41 1.34
CA GLY A 44 -11.84 13.97 1.45
C GLY A 44 -11.72 13.26 0.11
N GLU A 45 -12.33 13.82 -0.92
CA GLU A 45 -12.24 13.28 -2.29
C GLU A 45 -10.81 13.29 -2.81
N ASN A 46 -10.07 14.36 -2.57
CA ASN A 46 -8.66 14.45 -2.96
C ASN A 46 -7.81 13.40 -2.24
N LYS A 47 -8.06 13.16 -0.96
CA LYS A 47 -7.39 12.10 -0.20
C LYS A 47 -7.70 10.71 -0.74
N ILE A 48 -8.93 10.47 -1.16
CA ILE A 48 -9.33 9.20 -1.77
C ILE A 48 -8.55 8.97 -3.06
N VAL A 49 -8.45 9.98 -3.92
CA VAL A 49 -7.68 9.91 -5.16
C VAL A 49 -6.21 9.59 -4.87
N ASP A 50 -5.60 10.27 -3.90
CA ASP A 50 -4.21 10.03 -3.51
C ASP A 50 -4.00 8.61 -2.97
N LEU A 51 -4.91 8.14 -2.12
CA LEU A 51 -4.86 6.79 -1.56
C LEU A 51 -5.05 5.71 -2.63
N GLU A 52 -5.94 5.94 -3.58
CA GLU A 52 -6.12 5.03 -4.72
C GLU A 52 -4.84 4.91 -5.55
N GLU A 53 -4.15 6.03 -5.78
CA GLU A 53 -2.89 6.05 -6.49
C GLU A 53 -1.78 5.32 -5.71
N GLU A 54 -1.69 5.55 -4.40
CA GLU A 54 -0.76 4.82 -3.54
C GLU A 54 -1.03 3.32 -3.55
N LEU A 55 -2.30 2.91 -3.48
CA LEU A 55 -2.69 1.50 -3.58
C LEU A 55 -2.29 0.89 -4.92
N ARG A 56 -2.45 1.62 -6.00
CA ARG A 56 -2.04 1.17 -7.33
C ARG A 56 -0.53 0.92 -7.39
N VAL A 57 0.25 1.85 -6.87
CA VAL A 57 1.73 1.74 -6.83
C VAL A 57 2.16 0.56 -5.95
N ILE A 58 1.55 0.42 -4.78
CA ILE A 58 1.82 -0.72 -3.88
C ILE A 58 1.48 -2.04 -4.56
N GLY A 59 0.34 -2.10 -5.26
CA GLY A 59 -0.06 -3.29 -6.01
C GLY A 59 0.94 -3.67 -7.10
N GLU A 60 1.46 -2.70 -7.83
CA GLU A 60 2.51 -2.92 -8.84
C GLU A 60 3.81 -3.40 -8.21
N ASN A 61 4.20 -2.80 -7.09
CA ASN A 61 5.40 -3.19 -6.34
C ASN A 61 5.28 -4.61 -5.80
N LEU A 62 4.12 -5.00 -5.28
CA LEU A 62 3.86 -6.36 -4.82
C LEU A 62 3.99 -7.38 -5.94
N LYS A 63 3.45 -7.08 -7.12
CA LYS A 63 3.59 -7.95 -8.30
C LYS A 63 5.06 -8.09 -8.72
N ALA A 64 5.80 -7.00 -8.72
CA ALA A 64 7.23 -7.02 -9.05
C ALA A 64 8.02 -7.86 -8.04
N LEU A 65 7.69 -7.75 -6.74
CA LEU A 65 8.32 -8.54 -5.68
C LEU A 65 7.98 -10.03 -5.80
N GLU A 66 6.73 -10.38 -6.14
CA GLU A 66 6.32 -11.77 -6.39
C GLU A 66 7.11 -12.38 -7.53
N VAL A 67 7.26 -11.66 -8.64
CA VAL A 67 8.06 -12.10 -9.78
C VAL A 67 9.54 -12.26 -9.40
N ALA A 68 10.09 -11.32 -8.64
CA ALA A 68 11.47 -11.38 -8.17
C ALA A 68 11.70 -12.58 -7.23
N GLU A 69 10.74 -12.85 -6.35
CA GLU A 69 10.79 -14.01 -5.45
C GLU A 69 10.77 -15.31 -6.24
N GLU A 70 9.87 -15.44 -7.21
CA GLU A 70 9.78 -16.62 -8.06
C GLU A 70 11.08 -16.88 -8.81
N LYS A 71 11.66 -15.83 -9.39
CA LYS A 71 12.97 -15.92 -10.08
C LYS A 71 14.09 -16.33 -9.13
N ALA A 72 14.08 -15.79 -7.91
CA ALA A 72 15.08 -16.13 -6.89
C ALA A 72 14.94 -17.60 -6.47
N GLN A 73 13.74 -18.10 -6.29
CA GLN A 73 13.47 -19.52 -6.01
C GLN A 73 13.94 -20.43 -7.12
N GLN A 74 13.69 -20.07 -8.38
CA GLN A 74 14.16 -20.83 -9.55
C GLN A 74 15.69 -20.90 -9.58
N ARG A 75 16.38 -19.79 -9.31
CA ARG A 75 17.84 -19.74 -9.23
C ARG A 75 18.37 -20.60 -8.08
N GLU A 76 17.72 -20.56 -6.94
CA GLU A 76 18.06 -21.39 -5.80
C GLU A 76 17.98 -22.87 -6.13
N GLU A 77 16.92 -23.30 -6.79
CA GLU A 77 16.76 -24.69 -7.26
C GLU A 77 17.85 -25.09 -8.26
N GLU A 78 18.16 -24.22 -9.21
CA GLU A 78 19.23 -24.44 -10.17
C GLU A 78 20.59 -24.58 -9.49
N TYR A 79 20.90 -23.69 -8.54
CA TYR A 79 22.15 -23.77 -7.79
C TYR A 79 22.22 -25.03 -6.94
N LYS A 80 21.15 -25.47 -6.34
CA LYS A 80 21.08 -26.74 -5.60
C LYS A 80 21.39 -27.93 -6.53
N LYS A 81 20.86 -27.94 -7.72
CA LYS A 81 21.16 -28.98 -8.72
C LYS A 81 22.61 -28.95 -9.15
N GLN A 82 23.16 -27.76 -9.41
CA GLN A 82 24.58 -27.60 -9.76
C GLN A 82 25.49 -28.05 -8.65
N VAL A 83 25.22 -27.67 -7.40
CA VAL A 83 25.99 -28.11 -6.24
C VAL A 83 25.95 -29.62 -6.08
N LYS A 84 24.78 -30.23 -6.22
CA LYS A 84 24.62 -31.68 -6.16
C LYS A 84 25.44 -32.40 -7.25
N THR A 85 25.37 -31.89 -8.46
CA THR A 85 26.10 -32.43 -9.61
C THR A 85 27.62 -32.33 -9.38
N LEU A 86 28.11 -31.18 -8.91
CA LEU A 86 29.51 -30.96 -8.62
C LEU A 86 29.99 -31.87 -7.47
N PHE A 87 29.16 -32.04 -6.45
CA PHE A 87 29.45 -32.94 -5.34
C PHE A 87 29.57 -34.39 -5.80
N GLU A 88 28.67 -34.84 -6.67
CA GLU A 88 28.71 -36.19 -7.28
C GLU A 88 29.98 -36.38 -8.14
N LYS A 89 30.31 -35.36 -8.94
CA LYS A 89 31.56 -35.39 -9.75
C LYS A 89 32.81 -35.46 -8.90
N LEU A 90 32.84 -34.69 -7.83
CA LEU A 90 33.94 -34.70 -6.87
C LEU A 90 34.07 -36.08 -6.22
N LYS A 91 32.98 -36.64 -5.77
CA LYS A 91 32.93 -37.96 -5.16
C LYS A 91 33.42 -39.03 -6.09
N ASN A 92 32.99 -38.99 -7.37
CA ASN A 92 33.45 -39.91 -8.41
C ASN A 92 34.94 -39.75 -8.69
N ALA A 93 35.41 -38.51 -8.75
CA ALA A 93 36.83 -38.23 -8.96
C ALA A 93 37.70 -38.74 -7.79
N GLU A 94 37.24 -38.57 -6.56
CA GLU A 94 37.91 -39.12 -5.36
C GLU A 94 37.95 -40.63 -5.38
N SER A 95 36.86 -41.28 -5.74
CA SER A 95 36.77 -42.75 -5.90
C SER A 95 37.76 -43.27 -6.94
N ARG A 96 37.82 -42.58 -8.11
CA ARG A 96 38.80 -42.91 -9.15
C ARG A 96 40.25 -42.75 -8.69
N TYR A 97 40.53 -41.67 -7.96
CA TYR A 97 41.84 -41.43 -7.41
C TYR A 97 42.22 -42.50 -6.40
N GLU A 98 41.37 -42.87 -5.48
CA GLU A 98 41.60 -43.94 -4.51
C GLU A 98 41.81 -45.27 -5.17
N PHE A 99 40.96 -45.61 -6.17
CA PHE A 99 41.09 -46.83 -6.95
C PHE A 99 42.44 -46.90 -7.70
N SER A 100 42.84 -45.81 -8.36
CA SER A 100 44.10 -45.70 -9.06
C SER A 100 45.27 -45.78 -8.12
N ASN A 101 45.19 -45.17 -6.97
CA ASN A 101 46.21 -45.18 -5.93
C ASN A 101 46.38 -46.59 -5.32
N ASN A 102 45.29 -47.29 -5.03
CA ASN A 102 45.26 -48.64 -4.53
C ASN A 102 45.83 -49.62 -5.59
N ASN A 103 45.50 -49.43 -6.85
CA ASN A 103 46.07 -50.20 -7.94
C ASN A 103 47.60 -50.01 -8.06
N LYS A 104 48.09 -48.78 -7.97
CA LYS A 104 49.51 -48.48 -7.98
C LYS A 104 50.22 -49.13 -6.81
N THR A 105 49.64 -49.04 -5.64
CA THR A 105 50.17 -49.64 -4.42
C THR A 105 50.20 -51.18 -4.56
N ALA A 106 49.15 -51.78 -5.07
CA ALA A 106 49.09 -53.22 -5.31
C ALA A 106 50.14 -53.71 -6.35
N VAL A 107 50.32 -52.94 -7.43
CA VAL A 107 51.38 -53.21 -8.43
C VAL A 107 52.78 -53.12 -7.83
N ILE A 108 53.05 -52.09 -7.04
CA ILE A 108 54.32 -51.89 -6.35
C ILE A 108 54.55 -53.05 -5.41
N HIS A 109 53.58 -53.49 -4.64
CA HIS A 109 53.70 -54.63 -3.74
C HIS A 109 53.95 -55.96 -4.51
N LYS A 110 53.33 -56.12 -5.64
CA LYS A 110 53.53 -57.33 -6.50
C LYS A 110 54.89 -57.36 -7.14
N CYS A 111 55.45 -56.19 -7.45
CA CYS A 111 56.79 -56.09 -8.05
C CYS A 111 57.91 -56.17 -7.05
N ALA A 112 57.61 -56.00 -5.78
CA ALA A 112 58.54 -56.13 -4.70
C ALA A 112 58.57 -57.60 -4.19
#